data_cc5b03018f61a59ae43845536cf932de
#
_entry.id   cc5b03018f61a59ae43845536cf932de
#
_cell.length_a   1.000
_cell.length_b   1.000
_cell.length_c   1.000
_cell.angle_alpha   90.00
_cell.angle_beta   90.00
_cell.angle_gamma   90.00
#
_symmetry.space_group_name_H-M   'P 1'
#
loop_
_entity.id
_entity.type
_entity.pdbx_description
1 polymer ?
#
loop_
_entity_poly.entity_id
_entity_poly.type
_entity_poly.pdbx_seq_one_letter_code
_entity_poly.pdbx_strand_id
1 'polypeptide(L)'
;MQPLAFSKELLPVGTRMEEGTERPRAISEYIVERMLAGGATRICFVISPGKSDILDYYGGSVFSADVFYAVQPKPAGLCDAIFRATPLIADDDLVMVGLPDTIWFPQDGLARLPADPLSFLLFPVDEPRFFDAVVADADGVVQEVQVKSADARTHWVWGAFRMSGKTMRELRYLWLAPGRGDEYFGTLVNAYLARGGRATARAIGTAYVDVGTIAGYRRAITLLSSTQGQG
;
A
#
# COMPACT_ATOMS: atom_id res chain seq x y z
N MET A 1 -15.73 6.56 -6.86
CA MET A 1 -16.80 5.57 -6.62
C MET A 1 -17.72 5.89 -5.44
N GLN A 2 -17.53 6.96 -4.71
CA GLN A 2 -18.41 7.41 -3.62
C GLN A 2 -19.61 8.21 -4.16
N PRO A 3 -20.80 8.17 -3.50
CA PRO A 3 -21.05 7.54 -2.20
C PRO A 3 -21.35 6.04 -2.29
N LEU A 4 -20.92 5.28 -1.28
CA LEU A 4 -21.26 3.87 -1.06
C LEU A 4 -21.90 3.73 0.32
N ALA A 5 -22.74 2.70 0.49
CA ALA A 5 -23.36 2.40 1.79
C ALA A 5 -22.39 1.78 2.81
N PHE A 6 -21.16 1.45 2.38
CA PHE A 6 -20.10 0.82 3.16
C PHE A 6 -18.74 1.28 2.67
N SER A 7 -17.69 0.94 3.41
CA SER A 7 -16.30 1.27 3.06
C SER A 7 -15.89 0.65 1.73
N LYS A 8 -15.29 1.44 0.83
CA LYS A 8 -14.87 0.97 -0.50
C LYS A 8 -13.88 -0.19 -0.43
N GLU A 9 -13.14 -0.29 0.66
CA GLU A 9 -12.19 -1.35 0.97
C GLU A 9 -12.86 -2.71 1.16
N LEU A 10 -14.19 -2.73 1.36
CA LEU A 10 -15.01 -3.95 1.47
C LEU A 10 -15.78 -4.26 0.18
N LEU A 11 -15.55 -3.53 -0.91
CA LEU A 11 -16.14 -3.86 -2.22
C LEU A 11 -15.81 -5.30 -2.60
N PRO A 12 -16.83 -6.12 -2.98
CA PRO A 12 -16.58 -7.47 -3.44
C PRO A 12 -15.94 -7.48 -4.83
N VAL A 13 -14.73 -8.06 -4.92
CA VAL A 13 -14.00 -8.24 -6.18
C VAL A 13 -13.44 -9.66 -6.23
N GLY A 14 -13.99 -10.47 -7.13
CA GLY A 14 -13.69 -11.91 -7.18
C GLY A 14 -14.31 -12.70 -6.03
N THR A 15 -13.87 -13.94 -5.90
CA THR A 15 -14.37 -14.88 -4.90
C THR A 15 -13.22 -15.60 -4.21
N ARG A 16 -13.53 -16.27 -3.11
CA ARG A 16 -12.64 -17.23 -2.43
C ARG A 16 -13.45 -18.43 -1.92
N MET A 17 -12.77 -19.55 -1.80
CA MET A 17 -13.30 -20.73 -1.11
C MET A 17 -13.05 -20.59 0.38
N GLU A 18 -14.10 -20.77 1.18
CA GLU A 18 -14.02 -20.83 2.63
C GLU A 18 -14.90 -21.97 3.14
N GLU A 19 -14.27 -22.91 3.83
CA GLU A 19 -14.93 -24.11 4.35
C GLU A 19 -15.78 -24.87 3.30
N GLY A 20 -15.28 -24.91 2.07
CA GLY A 20 -15.96 -25.58 0.95
C GLY A 20 -17.09 -24.76 0.29
N THR A 21 -17.33 -23.53 0.74
CA THR A 21 -18.32 -22.61 0.15
C THR A 21 -17.64 -21.46 -0.56
N GLU A 22 -18.05 -21.18 -1.80
CA GLU A 22 -17.59 -20.01 -2.53
C GLU A 22 -18.30 -18.75 -2.02
N ARG A 23 -17.52 -17.73 -1.68
CA ARG A 23 -18.06 -16.44 -1.25
C ARG A 23 -17.34 -15.23 -1.84
N PRO A 24 -18.03 -14.07 -1.89
CA PRO A 24 -17.42 -12.84 -2.35
C PRO A 24 -16.19 -12.50 -1.53
N ARG A 25 -15.18 -11.93 -2.19
CA ARG A 25 -13.93 -11.51 -1.58
C ARG A 25 -13.85 -9.98 -1.55
N ALA A 26 -13.62 -9.39 -0.37
CA ALA A 26 -13.41 -7.96 -0.24
C ALA A 26 -12.08 -7.53 -0.89
N ILE A 27 -12.05 -6.35 -1.52
CA ILE A 27 -10.84 -5.82 -2.16
C ILE A 27 -9.65 -5.75 -1.21
N SER A 28 -9.86 -5.37 0.04
CA SER A 28 -8.79 -5.27 1.04
C SER A 28 -8.19 -6.62 1.48
N GLU A 29 -8.86 -7.74 1.24
CA GLU A 29 -8.29 -9.06 1.51
C GLU A 29 -7.07 -9.37 0.62
N TYR A 30 -6.99 -8.76 -0.56
CA TYR A 30 -5.84 -8.95 -1.44
C TYR A 30 -4.56 -8.39 -0.83
N ILE A 31 -4.59 -7.19 -0.26
CA ILE A 31 -3.41 -6.64 0.40
C ILE A 31 -3.09 -7.38 1.70
N VAL A 32 -4.10 -7.80 2.46
CA VAL A 32 -3.92 -8.62 3.67
C VAL A 32 -3.14 -9.89 3.35
N GLU A 33 -3.56 -10.68 2.37
CA GLU A 33 -2.84 -11.90 1.97
C GLU A 33 -1.42 -11.62 1.52
N ARG A 34 -1.16 -10.53 0.81
CA ARG A 34 0.18 -10.15 0.36
C ARG A 34 1.09 -9.73 1.51
N MET A 35 0.52 -9.09 2.53
CA MET A 35 1.24 -8.78 3.77
C MET A 35 1.58 -10.06 4.54
N LEU A 36 0.64 -11.02 4.63
CA LEU A 36 0.89 -12.34 5.23
C LEU A 36 1.96 -13.10 4.46
N ALA A 37 1.89 -13.13 3.13
CA ALA A 37 2.93 -13.72 2.28
C ALA A 37 4.30 -13.02 2.46
N GLY A 38 4.30 -11.74 2.81
CA GLY A 38 5.48 -10.96 3.19
C GLY A 38 5.99 -11.22 4.60
N GLY A 39 5.30 -12.07 5.38
CA GLY A 39 5.68 -12.43 6.75
C GLY A 39 5.04 -11.55 7.84
N ALA A 40 3.97 -10.81 7.54
CA ALA A 40 3.26 -10.03 8.56
C ALA A 40 2.62 -10.95 9.61
N THR A 41 2.87 -10.66 10.88
CA THR A 41 2.22 -11.30 12.04
C THR A 41 1.22 -10.36 12.71
N ARG A 42 1.27 -9.07 12.35
CA ARG A 42 0.39 -8.01 12.85
C ARG A 42 -0.04 -7.13 11.68
N ILE A 43 -1.31 -6.79 11.60
CA ILE A 43 -1.87 -5.90 10.58
C ILE A 43 -2.53 -4.72 11.28
N CYS A 44 -2.17 -3.50 10.90
CA CYS A 44 -2.81 -2.29 11.39
C CYS A 44 -3.63 -1.65 10.28
N PHE A 45 -4.95 -1.65 10.42
CA PHE A 45 -5.83 -0.85 9.57
C PHE A 45 -5.89 0.59 10.10
N VAL A 46 -5.52 1.54 9.25
CA VAL A 46 -5.72 2.96 9.55
C VAL A 46 -7.04 3.40 8.95
N ILE A 47 -8.01 3.67 9.79
CA ILE A 47 -9.40 3.96 9.39
C ILE A 47 -9.85 5.37 9.80
N SER A 48 -10.79 5.94 9.06
CA SER A 48 -11.50 7.14 9.50
C SER A 48 -12.65 6.77 10.45
N PRO A 49 -13.17 7.70 11.28
CA PRO A 49 -14.23 7.42 12.26
C PRO A 49 -15.52 6.81 11.65
N GLY A 50 -15.78 7.04 10.37
CA GLY A 50 -16.98 6.50 9.70
C GLY A 50 -16.80 5.12 9.08
N LYS A 51 -15.69 4.41 9.34
CA LYS A 51 -15.35 3.12 8.73
C LYS A 51 -15.35 1.98 9.76
N SER A 52 -16.32 1.97 10.67
CA SER A 52 -16.46 0.90 11.67
C SER A 52 -16.78 -0.47 11.04
N ASP A 53 -17.35 -0.49 9.86
CA ASP A 53 -17.61 -1.69 9.08
C ASP A 53 -16.34 -2.50 8.74
N ILE A 54 -15.19 -1.85 8.63
CA ILE A 54 -13.89 -2.53 8.49
C ILE A 54 -13.53 -3.29 9.77
N LEU A 55 -13.79 -2.69 10.94
CA LEU A 55 -13.59 -3.33 12.24
C LEU A 55 -14.55 -4.52 12.41
N ASP A 56 -15.81 -4.35 12.03
CA ASP A 56 -16.82 -5.41 12.08
C ASP A 56 -16.46 -6.58 11.16
N TYR A 57 -15.84 -6.29 10.01
CA TYR A 57 -15.46 -7.30 9.02
C TYR A 57 -14.24 -8.12 9.45
N TYR A 58 -13.17 -7.48 9.95
CA TYR A 58 -11.91 -8.14 10.26
C TYR A 58 -11.78 -8.57 11.73
N GLY A 59 -12.48 -7.92 12.66
CA GLY A 59 -12.36 -8.22 14.08
C GLY A 59 -10.95 -8.00 14.61
N GLY A 60 -10.51 -8.87 15.52
CA GLY A 60 -9.19 -8.80 16.18
C GLY A 60 -8.12 -9.69 15.58
N SER A 61 -8.45 -10.52 14.59
CA SER A 61 -7.49 -11.41 13.92
C SER A 61 -7.94 -11.72 12.49
N VAL A 62 -6.98 -11.96 11.60
CA VAL A 62 -7.23 -12.40 10.23
C VAL A 62 -6.18 -13.43 9.83
N PHE A 63 -6.63 -14.62 9.44
CA PHE A 63 -5.75 -15.78 9.20
C PHE A 63 -4.83 -16.03 10.41
N SER A 64 -3.51 -15.84 10.24
CA SER A 64 -2.48 -16.05 11.29
C SER A 64 -1.98 -14.75 11.93
N ALA A 65 -2.57 -13.59 11.62
CA ALA A 65 -2.12 -12.29 12.11
C ALA A 65 -3.11 -11.67 13.07
N ASP A 66 -2.58 -10.97 14.10
CA ASP A 66 -3.36 -10.09 14.95
C ASP A 66 -3.72 -8.80 14.21
N VAL A 67 -4.93 -8.28 14.42
CA VAL A 67 -5.42 -7.06 13.79
C VAL A 67 -5.53 -5.93 14.80
N PHE A 68 -5.01 -4.78 14.43
CA PHE A 68 -5.06 -3.54 15.19
C PHE A 68 -5.68 -2.43 14.34
N TYR A 69 -6.21 -1.42 15.01
CA TYR A 69 -6.82 -0.27 14.35
C TYR A 69 -6.23 1.03 14.87
N ALA A 70 -5.82 1.89 13.95
CA ALA A 70 -5.47 3.27 14.24
C ALA A 70 -6.48 4.21 13.57
N VAL A 71 -6.88 5.26 14.27
CA VAL A 71 -7.88 6.19 13.74
C VAL A 71 -7.20 7.44 13.20
N GLN A 72 -7.46 7.75 11.93
CA GLN A 72 -7.18 9.03 11.32
C GLN A 72 -8.42 9.92 11.47
N PRO A 73 -8.45 10.87 12.43
CA PRO A 73 -9.68 11.58 12.79
C PRO A 73 -10.16 12.57 11.73
N LYS A 74 -9.23 13.04 10.88
CA LYS A 74 -9.50 13.94 9.75
C LYS A 74 -8.66 13.52 8.56
N PRO A 75 -9.16 13.65 7.31
CA PRO A 75 -8.37 13.41 6.12
C PRO A 75 -7.19 14.41 6.06
N ALA A 76 -5.98 13.92 6.30
CA ALA A 76 -4.75 14.73 6.30
C ALA A 76 -3.65 14.09 5.45
N GLY A 77 -4.05 13.30 4.46
CA GLY A 77 -3.16 12.65 3.51
C GLY A 77 -2.59 11.32 3.97
N LEU A 78 -1.80 10.72 3.10
CA LEU A 78 -1.26 9.38 3.29
C LEU A 78 -0.17 9.36 4.38
N CYS A 79 0.65 10.40 4.47
CA CYS A 79 1.69 10.48 5.51
C CYS A 79 1.09 10.45 6.92
N ASP A 80 0.04 11.26 7.18
CA ASP A 80 -0.65 11.23 8.48
C ASP A 80 -1.23 9.84 8.76
N ALA A 81 -1.86 9.21 7.77
CA ALA A 81 -2.39 7.85 7.93
C ALA A 81 -1.29 6.85 8.33
N ILE A 82 -0.19 6.79 7.59
CA ILE A 82 0.94 5.88 7.86
C ILE A 82 1.46 6.09 9.30
N PHE A 83 1.67 7.34 9.69
CA PHE A 83 2.28 7.66 10.99
C PHE A 83 1.34 7.48 12.18
N ARG A 84 0.01 7.27 11.97
CA ARG A 84 -0.93 6.84 13.03
C ARG A 84 -0.58 5.46 13.59
N ALA A 85 0.03 4.59 12.80
CA ALA A 85 0.47 3.27 13.25
C ALA A 85 1.79 3.29 14.04
N THR A 86 2.57 4.39 14.00
CA THR A 86 3.90 4.47 14.64
C THR A 86 3.95 4.05 16.12
N PRO A 87 2.94 4.33 16.98
CA PRO A 87 2.95 3.89 18.37
C PRO A 87 2.95 2.36 18.55
N LEU A 88 2.56 1.61 17.53
CA LEU A 88 2.48 0.14 17.54
C LEU A 88 3.75 -0.53 17.01
N ILE A 89 4.77 0.24 16.62
CA ILE A 89 5.94 -0.24 15.87
C ILE A 89 7.21 0.00 16.67
N ALA A 90 8.02 -1.05 16.89
CA ALA A 90 9.37 -0.97 17.45
C ALA A 90 10.42 -0.64 16.35
N ASP A 91 11.63 -0.22 16.73
CA ASP A 91 12.67 0.18 15.77
C ASP A 91 13.16 -1.00 14.91
N ASP A 92 13.18 -2.18 15.48
CA ASP A 92 13.57 -3.45 14.83
C ASP A 92 12.42 -4.17 14.11
N ASP A 93 11.20 -3.67 14.22
CA ASP A 93 10.08 -4.19 13.46
C ASP A 93 10.30 -3.98 11.95
N LEU A 94 9.85 -4.94 11.18
CA LEU A 94 9.76 -4.84 9.74
C LEU A 94 8.37 -4.33 9.36
N VAL A 95 8.32 -3.16 8.76
CA VAL A 95 7.07 -2.47 8.40
C VAL A 95 6.80 -2.63 6.92
N MET A 96 5.62 -3.11 6.57
CA MET A 96 5.09 -3.13 5.21
C MET A 96 3.90 -2.20 5.10
N VAL A 97 3.83 -1.42 4.03
CA VAL A 97 2.73 -0.51 3.76
C VAL A 97 2.14 -0.79 2.38
N GLY A 98 0.83 -0.87 2.30
CA GLY A 98 0.08 -1.03 1.06
C GLY A 98 -1.29 -0.40 1.15
N LEU A 99 -1.92 -0.17 0.00
CA LEU A 99 -3.22 0.48 -0.12
C LEU A 99 -4.33 -0.58 -0.20
N PRO A 100 -5.38 -0.50 0.64
CA PRO A 100 -6.37 -1.56 0.78
C PRO A 100 -7.40 -1.60 -0.37
N ASP A 101 -7.34 -0.67 -1.29
CA ASP A 101 -8.21 -0.58 -2.47
C ASP A 101 -7.47 -0.89 -3.78
N THR A 102 -6.36 -1.67 -3.70
CA THR A 102 -5.55 -2.05 -4.86
C THR A 102 -5.40 -3.57 -4.99
N ILE A 103 -5.31 -4.03 -6.22
CA ILE A 103 -4.93 -5.42 -6.56
C ILE A 103 -3.68 -5.36 -7.43
N TRP A 104 -2.70 -6.21 -7.10
CA TRP A 104 -1.46 -6.27 -7.84
C TRP A 104 -0.80 -7.65 -7.79
N PHE A 105 0.09 -7.92 -8.73
CA PHE A 105 0.86 -9.17 -8.86
C PHE A 105 2.34 -8.86 -9.10
N PRO A 106 3.28 -9.75 -8.68
CA PRO A 106 3.06 -11.06 -8.06
C PRO A 106 2.64 -10.93 -6.59
N GLN A 107 1.95 -11.94 -6.06
CA GLN A 107 1.42 -11.93 -4.68
C GLN A 107 2.51 -11.85 -3.61
N ASP A 108 3.67 -12.45 -3.87
CA ASP A 108 4.84 -12.49 -2.98
C ASP A 108 5.78 -11.27 -3.14
N GLY A 109 5.37 -10.25 -3.90
CA GLY A 109 6.21 -9.09 -4.21
C GLY A 109 6.80 -8.40 -2.97
N LEU A 110 6.02 -8.26 -1.88
CA LEU A 110 6.53 -7.69 -0.62
C LEU A 110 7.62 -8.54 0.04
N ALA A 111 7.53 -9.86 -0.04
CA ALA A 111 8.55 -10.77 0.50
C ALA A 111 9.91 -10.62 -0.21
N ARG A 112 9.91 -10.17 -1.46
CA ARG A 112 11.11 -10.00 -2.29
C ARG A 112 11.82 -8.66 -2.08
N LEU A 113 11.24 -7.74 -1.29
CA LEU A 113 11.89 -6.47 -0.96
C LEU A 113 12.90 -6.65 0.18
N PRO A 114 14.05 -5.95 0.14
CA PRO A 114 14.93 -5.87 1.29
C PRO A 114 14.24 -5.16 2.47
N ALA A 115 14.68 -5.46 3.69
CA ALA A 115 14.15 -4.86 4.91
C ALA A 115 14.58 -3.40 5.07
N ASP A 116 15.78 -3.08 4.61
CA ASP A 116 16.44 -1.77 4.73
C ASP A 116 17.37 -1.59 3.52
N PRO A 117 17.47 -0.40 2.96
CA PRO A 117 16.72 0.83 3.28
C PRO A 117 15.25 0.76 2.89
N LEU A 118 14.50 1.89 2.99
CA LEU A 118 13.14 2.01 2.42
C LEU A 118 13.10 1.43 1.01
N SER A 119 12.23 0.46 0.77
CA SER A 119 12.20 -0.32 -0.48
C SER A 119 10.83 -0.32 -1.11
N PHE A 120 10.73 0.16 -2.35
CA PHE A 120 9.49 0.21 -3.12
C PHE A 120 9.30 -1.01 -4.01
N LEU A 121 8.09 -1.54 -4.00
CA LEU A 121 7.60 -2.48 -4.99
C LEU A 121 6.94 -1.70 -6.13
N LEU A 122 7.51 -1.81 -7.33
CA LEU A 122 7.06 -1.04 -8.49
C LEU A 122 6.27 -1.89 -9.46
N PHE A 123 5.29 -1.24 -10.09
CA PHE A 123 4.38 -1.80 -11.07
C PHE A 123 4.33 -0.93 -12.32
N PRO A 124 4.22 -1.55 -13.51
CA PRO A 124 4.03 -0.80 -14.75
C PRO A 124 2.58 -0.31 -14.85
N VAL A 125 2.40 0.95 -15.26
CA VAL A 125 1.09 1.53 -15.55
C VAL A 125 1.12 2.29 -16.87
N ASP A 126 -0.01 2.35 -17.56
CA ASP A 126 -0.12 3.07 -18.84
C ASP A 126 -0.10 4.60 -18.63
N GLU A 127 -0.72 5.07 -17.54
CA GLU A 127 -0.86 6.50 -17.25
C GLU A 127 -0.26 6.87 -15.90
N PRO A 128 1.09 7.04 -15.82
CA PRO A 128 1.79 7.32 -14.56
C PRO A 128 1.39 8.65 -13.92
N ARG A 129 0.84 9.60 -14.67
CA ARG A 129 0.38 10.91 -14.17
C ARG A 129 -0.69 10.84 -13.07
N PHE A 130 -1.36 9.70 -12.92
CA PHE A 130 -2.36 9.50 -11.85
C PHE A 130 -1.77 8.91 -10.58
N PHE A 131 -0.50 8.55 -10.60
CA PHE A 131 0.20 7.84 -9.53
C PHE A 131 1.51 8.54 -9.16
N ASP A 132 2.19 7.99 -8.18
CA ASP A 132 3.53 8.43 -7.79
C ASP A 132 4.56 7.56 -8.53
N ALA A 133 5.12 8.09 -9.62
CA ALA A 133 6.11 7.42 -10.44
C ALA A 133 7.50 7.46 -9.77
N VAL A 134 8.21 6.34 -9.74
CA VAL A 134 9.51 6.22 -9.05
C VAL A 134 10.64 6.13 -10.06
N VAL A 135 11.51 7.11 -10.06
CA VAL A 135 12.72 7.14 -10.86
C VAL A 135 13.84 6.50 -10.05
N ALA A 136 14.37 5.40 -10.54
CA ALA A 136 15.52 4.69 -9.97
C ALA A 136 16.60 4.47 -11.04
N ASP A 137 17.84 4.32 -10.60
CA ASP A 137 18.95 3.96 -11.47
C ASP A 137 18.98 2.44 -11.80
N ALA A 138 20.00 2.01 -12.53
CA ALA A 138 20.14 0.62 -12.95
C ALA A 138 20.34 -0.36 -11.79
N ASP A 139 20.83 0.09 -10.66
CA ASP A 139 21.02 -0.70 -9.43
C ASP A 139 19.76 -0.71 -8.55
N GLY A 140 18.73 0.02 -8.96
CA GLY A 140 17.47 0.16 -8.24
C GLY A 140 17.52 1.19 -7.10
N VAL A 141 18.51 2.09 -7.07
CA VAL A 141 18.56 3.19 -6.11
C VAL A 141 17.61 4.30 -6.54
N VAL A 142 16.67 4.66 -5.66
CA VAL A 142 15.68 5.70 -5.95
C VAL A 142 16.33 7.08 -5.98
N GLN A 143 16.11 7.80 -7.08
CA GLN A 143 16.59 9.16 -7.30
C GLN A 143 15.50 10.20 -6.99
N GLU A 144 14.25 9.89 -7.33
CA GLU A 144 13.12 10.80 -7.20
C GLU A 144 11.79 10.04 -7.21
N VAL A 145 10.80 10.54 -6.50
CA VAL A 145 9.40 10.16 -6.65
C VAL A 145 8.63 11.32 -7.30
N GLN A 146 8.12 11.11 -8.49
CA GLN A 146 7.35 12.09 -9.26
C GLN A 146 5.86 11.96 -8.91
N VAL A 147 5.42 12.79 -7.94
CA VAL A 147 4.05 12.73 -7.39
C VAL A 147 3.05 13.26 -8.41
N LYS A 148 2.22 12.38 -8.96
CA LYS A 148 1.15 12.72 -9.92
C LYS A 148 1.59 13.70 -11.02
N SER A 149 2.80 13.52 -11.53
CA SER A 149 3.40 14.41 -12.52
C SER A 149 2.84 14.14 -13.91
N ALA A 150 2.40 15.20 -14.61
CA ALA A 150 2.00 15.11 -16.00
C ALA A 150 3.18 14.70 -16.91
N ASP A 151 4.40 15.07 -16.52
CA ASP A 151 5.64 14.79 -17.23
C ASP A 151 6.46 13.67 -16.57
N ALA A 152 5.77 12.61 -16.08
CA ALA A 152 6.43 11.49 -15.46
C ALA A 152 7.43 10.83 -16.44
N ARG A 153 8.69 10.67 -15.99
CA ARG A 153 9.80 10.13 -16.78
C ARG A 153 9.85 8.60 -16.83
N THR A 154 8.94 7.95 -16.10
CA THR A 154 8.87 6.49 -16.02
C THR A 154 7.41 6.05 -15.91
N HIS A 155 7.13 4.84 -16.36
CA HIS A 155 5.85 4.17 -16.18
C HIS A 155 5.79 3.30 -14.91
N TRP A 156 6.86 3.26 -14.14
CA TRP A 156 6.93 2.48 -12.91
C TRP A 156 6.45 3.29 -11.72
N VAL A 157 5.36 2.85 -11.11
CA VAL A 157 4.76 3.49 -9.93
C VAL A 157 4.88 2.57 -8.71
N TRP A 158 4.96 3.13 -7.52
CA TRP A 158 4.91 2.29 -6.33
C TRP A 158 3.46 1.87 -6.01
N GLY A 159 3.27 0.62 -5.56
CA GLY A 159 1.99 0.12 -5.08
C GLY A 159 2.06 -0.36 -3.63
N ALA A 160 3.27 -0.68 -3.18
CA ALA A 160 3.56 -1.07 -1.80
C ALA A 160 5.03 -0.78 -1.50
N PHE A 161 5.40 -0.74 -0.21
CA PHE A 161 6.79 -0.57 0.19
C PHE A 161 7.06 -1.21 1.55
N ARG A 162 8.34 -1.35 1.86
CA ARG A 162 8.86 -1.99 3.07
C ARG A 162 10.00 -1.17 3.66
N MET A 163 10.10 -1.11 5.00
CA MET A 163 11.16 -0.40 5.72
C MET A 163 11.29 -0.94 7.14
N SER A 164 12.36 -0.58 7.85
CA SER A 164 12.47 -0.80 9.28
C SER A 164 11.60 0.19 10.07
N GLY A 165 11.21 -0.17 11.30
CA GLY A 165 10.54 0.75 12.21
C GLY A 165 11.39 1.98 12.51
N LYS A 166 12.72 1.83 12.55
CA LYS A 166 13.66 2.95 12.67
C LYS A 166 13.51 3.94 11.51
N THR A 167 13.54 3.46 10.26
CA THR A 167 13.34 4.30 9.07
C THR A 167 11.97 4.99 9.08
N MET A 168 10.93 4.29 9.52
CA MET A 168 9.61 4.88 9.68
C MET A 168 9.61 6.05 10.67
N ARG A 169 10.32 5.93 11.81
CA ARG A 169 10.46 7.04 12.77
C ARG A 169 11.27 8.20 12.20
N GLU A 170 12.34 7.94 11.47
CA GLU A 170 13.13 8.98 10.80
C GLU A 170 12.26 9.79 9.83
N LEU A 171 11.46 9.10 9.00
CA LEU A 171 10.49 9.74 8.10
C LEU A 171 9.43 10.53 8.88
N ARG A 172 8.92 9.99 9.98
CA ARG A 172 7.96 10.70 10.83
C ARG A 172 8.56 11.96 11.47
N TYR A 173 9.79 11.91 11.96
CA TYR A 173 10.47 13.10 12.50
C TYR A 173 10.67 14.16 11.42
N LEU A 174 11.03 13.75 10.21
CA LEU A 174 11.13 14.65 9.07
C LEU A 174 9.77 15.28 8.74
N TRP A 175 8.70 14.49 8.71
CA TRP A 175 7.33 14.95 8.44
C TRP A 175 6.83 15.96 9.47
N LEU A 176 7.20 15.80 10.76
CA LEU A 176 6.85 16.71 11.85
C LEU A 176 7.72 17.97 11.92
N ALA A 177 8.76 18.08 11.11
CA ALA A 177 9.65 19.24 11.13
C ALA A 177 8.90 20.53 10.71
N PRO A 178 9.31 21.71 11.21
CA PRO A 178 8.69 22.99 10.86
C PRO A 178 8.64 23.20 9.35
N GLY A 179 7.48 23.65 8.85
CA GLY A 179 7.25 23.88 7.43
C GLY A 179 7.01 22.63 6.59
N ARG A 180 6.91 21.45 7.25
CA ARG A 180 6.55 20.17 6.63
C ARG A 180 5.07 19.83 6.90
N GLY A 181 4.70 18.58 6.80
CA GLY A 181 3.32 18.11 6.89
C GLY A 181 2.84 17.64 5.53
N ASP A 182 3.74 16.97 4.81
CA ASP A 182 3.48 16.46 3.46
C ASP A 182 2.23 15.57 3.45
N GLU A 183 1.34 15.83 2.52
CA GLU A 183 0.15 15.00 2.28
C GLU A 183 0.53 13.70 1.57
N TYR A 184 1.42 13.81 0.56
CA TYR A 184 1.85 12.69 -0.27
C TYR A 184 3.16 12.09 0.25
N PHE A 185 3.21 10.76 0.29
CA PHE A 185 4.39 10.04 0.74
C PHE A 185 5.60 10.27 -0.17
N GLY A 186 5.41 10.35 -1.49
CA GLY A 186 6.47 10.65 -2.44
C GLY A 186 7.17 11.98 -2.19
N THR A 187 6.43 13.02 -1.80
CA THR A 187 7.00 14.34 -1.45
C THR A 187 7.90 14.22 -0.20
N LEU A 188 7.46 13.48 0.81
CA LEU A 188 8.25 13.23 2.01
C LEU A 188 9.52 12.42 1.69
N VAL A 189 9.40 11.40 0.84
CA VAL A 189 10.54 10.58 0.40
C VAL A 189 11.58 11.44 -0.32
N ASN A 190 11.18 12.33 -1.22
CA ASN A 190 12.10 13.24 -1.89
C ASN A 190 12.87 14.12 -0.89
N ALA A 191 12.21 14.61 0.15
CA ALA A 191 12.86 15.38 1.20
C ALA A 191 13.81 14.51 2.06
N TYR A 192 13.46 13.23 2.28
CA TYR A 192 14.32 12.26 2.96
C TYR A 192 15.59 11.99 2.15
N LEU A 193 15.47 11.75 0.84
CA LEU A 193 16.60 11.57 -0.07
C LEU A 193 17.52 12.80 -0.10
N ALA A 194 16.96 14.02 -0.17
CA ALA A 194 17.70 15.27 -0.18
C ALA A 194 18.52 15.49 1.11
N ARG A 195 18.20 14.80 2.21
CA ARG A 195 18.97 14.81 3.47
C ARG A 195 19.95 13.65 3.62
N GLY A 196 20.21 12.91 2.54
CA GLY A 196 21.12 11.76 2.54
C GLY A 196 20.45 10.44 2.95
N GLY A 197 19.11 10.41 3.09
CA GLY A 197 18.36 9.18 3.24
C GLY A 197 18.49 8.30 2.01
N ARG A 198 18.23 6.99 2.14
CA ARG A 198 18.37 6.02 1.04
C ARG A 198 17.07 5.27 0.83
N ALA A 199 16.71 5.09 -0.43
CA ALA A 199 15.60 4.23 -0.83
C ALA A 199 16.00 3.39 -2.04
N THR A 200 15.44 2.19 -2.13
CA THR A 200 15.61 1.29 -3.27
C THR A 200 14.24 0.97 -3.90
N ALA A 201 14.25 0.45 -5.09
CA ALA A 201 13.05 0.04 -5.80
C ALA A 201 13.28 -1.28 -6.54
N ARG A 202 12.22 -2.11 -6.60
CA ARG A 202 12.21 -3.36 -7.35
C ARG A 202 11.07 -3.33 -8.36
N ALA A 203 11.42 -3.24 -9.64
CA ALA A 203 10.48 -3.25 -10.76
C ALA A 203 10.10 -4.70 -11.13
N ILE A 204 9.46 -5.41 -10.20
CA ILE A 204 9.06 -6.82 -10.35
C ILE A 204 7.55 -7.01 -10.42
N GLY A 205 6.78 -5.94 -10.26
CA GLY A 205 5.34 -5.95 -10.46
C GLY A 205 4.97 -6.24 -11.91
N THR A 206 3.90 -7.02 -12.11
CA THR A 206 3.40 -7.41 -13.44
C THR A 206 2.03 -6.82 -13.75
N ALA A 207 1.25 -6.50 -12.73
CA ALA A 207 -0.06 -5.85 -12.86
C ALA A 207 -0.38 -5.04 -11.61
N TYR A 208 -1.05 -3.90 -11.80
CA TYR A 208 -1.53 -3.03 -10.73
C TYR A 208 -2.87 -2.39 -11.11
N VAL A 209 -3.86 -2.50 -10.24
CA VAL A 209 -5.18 -1.91 -10.44
C VAL A 209 -5.62 -1.20 -9.16
N ASP A 210 -5.89 0.09 -9.27
CA ASP A 210 -6.59 0.89 -8.26
C ASP A 210 -8.10 0.77 -8.49
N VAL A 211 -8.83 0.31 -7.47
CA VAL A 211 -10.28 0.07 -7.51
C VAL A 211 -11.07 1.30 -7.04
N GLY A 212 -10.42 2.42 -6.77
CA GLY A 212 -11.06 3.68 -6.37
C GLY A 212 -12.02 4.29 -7.40
N THR A 213 -12.03 3.79 -8.65
CA THR A 213 -12.91 4.22 -9.74
C THR A 213 -13.73 3.07 -10.30
N ILE A 214 -14.85 3.38 -10.99
CA ILE A 214 -15.65 2.36 -11.71
C ILE A 214 -14.81 1.66 -12.80
N ALA A 215 -13.98 2.40 -13.52
CA ALA A 215 -13.10 1.83 -14.53
C ALA A 215 -12.06 0.89 -13.90
N GLY A 216 -11.46 1.27 -12.77
CA GLY A 216 -10.55 0.40 -12.00
C GLY A 216 -11.25 -0.85 -11.47
N TYR A 217 -12.46 -0.72 -10.94
CA TYR A 217 -13.27 -1.86 -10.49
C TYR A 217 -13.51 -2.87 -11.63
N ARG A 218 -13.91 -2.41 -12.81
CA ARG A 218 -14.11 -3.28 -13.99
C ARG A 218 -12.79 -3.95 -14.42
N ARG A 219 -11.67 -3.23 -14.44
CA ARG A 219 -10.35 -3.79 -14.74
C ARG A 219 -9.94 -4.86 -13.74
N ALA A 220 -10.23 -4.67 -12.46
CA ALA A 220 -9.93 -5.65 -11.41
C ALA A 220 -10.67 -6.96 -11.65
N ILE A 221 -11.98 -6.92 -12.00
CA ILE A 221 -12.76 -8.11 -12.33
C ILE A 221 -12.13 -8.83 -13.53
N THR A 222 -11.80 -8.12 -14.60
CA THR A 222 -11.18 -8.73 -15.80
C THR A 222 -9.82 -9.37 -15.47
N LEU A 223 -8.97 -8.68 -14.69
CA LEU A 223 -7.67 -9.18 -14.27
C LEU A 223 -7.78 -10.49 -13.49
N LEU A 224 -8.70 -10.55 -12.53
CA LEU A 224 -8.88 -11.74 -11.69
C LEU A 224 -9.47 -12.92 -12.47
N SER A 225 -10.40 -12.67 -13.38
CA SER A 225 -10.96 -13.72 -14.24
C SER A 225 -9.91 -14.38 -15.13
N SER A 226 -8.94 -13.60 -15.62
CA SER A 226 -7.84 -14.12 -16.45
C SER A 226 -6.83 -14.93 -15.64
N THR A 227 -6.68 -14.63 -14.36
CA THR A 227 -5.71 -15.31 -13.47
C THR A 227 -6.25 -16.64 -12.93
N GLN A 228 -7.57 -16.76 -12.74
CA GLN A 228 -8.22 -18.00 -12.29
C GLN A 228 -8.27 -19.09 -13.38
N GLY A 229 -8.12 -18.76 -14.65
CA GLY A 229 -8.11 -19.73 -15.77
C GLY A 229 -6.75 -20.41 -16.02
N GLN A 230 -5.73 -20.12 -15.23
CA GLN A 230 -4.36 -20.67 -15.39
C GLN A 230 -3.91 -21.56 -14.22
N GLY A 231 -4.83 -21.94 -13.31
CA GLY A 231 -4.56 -22.80 -12.16
C GLY A 231 -5.05 -24.24 -12.32
#